data_de7b49622aa3d676b008be4ed69bcd48
#
_entry.id   de7b49622aa3d676b008be4ed69bcd48
#
_cell.length_a   1.000
_cell.length_b   1.000
_cell.length_c   1.000
_cell.angle_alpha   90.00
_cell.angle_beta   90.00
_cell.angle_gamma   90.00
#
_symmetry.space_group_name_H-M   'P 1'
#
loop_
_entity.id
_entity.type
_entity.pdbx_description
1 polymer ?
#
loop_
_entity_poly.entity_id
_entity_poly.type
_entity_poly.pdbx_seq_one_letter_code
_entity_poly.pdbx_strand_id
1 'polypeptide(L)'
;MCAELIGTAFADRLYKKEYEMIQENILELVKYGLSTGLVDPEDKVYTINRLLELFQVDEIEDAVFEKVENLPAWTQEEAEGKLEGILAEMMDYAYENGLMAENSIVYKDLFDTKIMGCLVPEPSSVRKTFRDLYEHTSPLAATDYFYKLSCDSNYIRRQRIKKDRKWTTDTEFGTLDITINLSKPEKDPKAIAAAKNAKQSAYPKCQLCKENEGYAGRVNHPARQNHRIIPLTINNSDWFVQYSPYVYYNEHCIVFNSKHTPMKIERATFGKLLDFVTQFPHYF
;
A
#
# COMPACT_ATOMS: atom_id res chain seq x y z
N MET A 1 -36.76 -5.76 -33.41
CA MET A 1 -37.16 -4.42 -32.93
C MET A 1 -37.48 -4.38 -31.42
N CYS A 2 -38.45 -5.14 -30.87
CA CYS A 2 -38.67 -5.12 -29.40
C CYS A 2 -37.54 -5.75 -28.57
N ALA A 3 -36.85 -6.78 -29.03
CA ALA A 3 -35.76 -7.43 -28.32
C ALA A 3 -34.48 -6.56 -28.27
N GLU A 4 -34.22 -5.78 -29.31
CA GLU A 4 -33.08 -4.85 -29.35
C GLU A 4 -33.29 -3.65 -28.42
N LEU A 5 -34.51 -3.13 -28.34
CA LEU A 5 -34.86 -2.03 -27.40
C LEU A 5 -34.80 -2.44 -25.91
N ILE A 6 -35.16 -3.71 -25.64
CA ILE A 6 -35.04 -4.26 -24.26
C ILE A 6 -33.56 -4.46 -23.92
N GLY A 7 -32.76 -4.92 -24.88
CA GLY A 7 -31.32 -5.12 -24.69
C GLY A 7 -30.57 -3.81 -24.44
N THR A 8 -30.86 -2.75 -25.17
CA THR A 8 -30.25 -1.42 -24.96
C THR A 8 -30.66 -0.80 -23.63
N ALA A 9 -31.94 -0.82 -23.27
CA ALA A 9 -32.40 -0.27 -21.99
C ALA A 9 -31.85 -1.04 -20.77
N PHE A 10 -31.58 -2.34 -20.91
CA PHE A 10 -30.94 -3.15 -19.87
C PHE A 10 -29.43 -2.84 -19.76
N ALA A 11 -28.74 -2.73 -20.88
CA ALA A 11 -27.33 -2.34 -20.94
C ALA A 11 -27.11 -0.93 -20.35
N ASP A 12 -27.97 0.03 -20.71
CA ASP A 12 -27.91 1.40 -20.18
C ASP A 12 -28.10 1.45 -18.66
N ARG A 13 -29.01 0.62 -18.11
CA ARG A 13 -29.21 0.52 -16.67
C ARG A 13 -28.03 -0.11 -15.93
N LEU A 14 -27.39 -1.12 -16.52
CA LEU A 14 -26.19 -1.74 -15.96
C LEU A 14 -25.04 -0.74 -15.94
N TYR A 15 -24.79 -0.09 -17.09
CA TYR A 15 -23.77 0.93 -17.22
C TYR A 15 -23.96 2.07 -16.19
N LYS A 16 -25.18 2.58 -16.06
CA LYS A 16 -25.48 3.62 -15.07
C LYS A 16 -25.22 3.16 -13.66
N LYS A 17 -25.59 1.94 -13.29
CA LYS A 17 -25.35 1.38 -11.96
C LYS A 17 -23.86 1.20 -11.67
N GLU A 18 -23.09 0.72 -12.62
CA GLU A 18 -21.63 0.57 -12.49
C GLU A 18 -20.95 1.93 -12.36
N TYR A 19 -21.42 2.93 -13.12
CA TYR A 19 -20.93 4.30 -13.07
C TYR A 19 -21.23 4.99 -11.71
N GLU A 20 -22.43 4.82 -11.15
CA GLU A 20 -22.77 5.29 -9.80
C GLU A 20 -21.91 4.57 -8.73
N MET A 21 -21.71 3.26 -8.85
CA MET A 21 -20.93 2.46 -7.92
C MET A 21 -19.46 2.91 -7.84
N ILE A 22 -18.81 3.17 -8.97
CA ILE A 22 -17.41 3.63 -8.93
C ILE A 22 -17.27 5.02 -8.32
N GLN A 23 -18.24 5.91 -8.54
CA GLN A 23 -18.27 7.22 -7.89
C GLN A 23 -18.41 7.09 -6.38
N GLU A 24 -19.32 6.23 -5.90
CA GLU A 24 -19.48 5.92 -4.47
C GLU A 24 -18.16 5.38 -3.88
N ASN A 25 -17.56 4.40 -4.54
CA ASN A 25 -16.29 3.80 -4.09
C ASN A 25 -15.14 4.82 -4.03
N ILE A 26 -15.04 5.74 -4.98
CA ILE A 26 -14.06 6.85 -4.94
C ILE A 26 -14.26 7.70 -3.70
N LEU A 27 -15.50 8.12 -3.42
CA LEU A 27 -15.83 8.96 -2.26
C LEU A 27 -15.64 8.21 -0.94
N GLU A 28 -16.04 6.93 -0.87
CA GLU A 28 -15.83 6.09 0.32
C GLU A 28 -14.34 5.84 0.58
N LEU A 29 -13.53 5.67 -0.47
CA LEU A 29 -12.08 5.53 -0.33
C LEU A 29 -11.44 6.84 0.18
N VAL A 30 -11.89 7.99 -0.29
CA VAL A 30 -11.45 9.29 0.25
C VAL A 30 -11.88 9.45 1.69
N LYS A 31 -13.11 9.04 2.05
CA LYS A 31 -13.59 9.00 3.42
C LYS A 31 -12.74 8.09 4.31
N TYR A 32 -12.33 6.93 3.81
CA TYR A 32 -11.33 6.08 4.46
C TYR A 32 -10.05 6.86 4.74
N GLY A 33 -9.49 7.53 3.74
CA GLY A 33 -8.27 8.33 3.89
C GLY A 33 -8.38 9.42 4.95
N LEU A 34 -9.51 10.13 4.98
CA LEU A 34 -9.79 11.16 5.99
C LEU A 34 -9.96 10.54 7.40
N SER A 35 -10.68 9.42 7.52
CA SER A 35 -10.95 8.76 8.81
C SER A 35 -9.68 8.17 9.43
N THR A 36 -8.74 7.71 8.62
CA THR A 36 -7.45 7.17 9.08
C THR A 36 -6.38 8.24 9.26
N GLY A 37 -6.61 9.47 8.77
CA GLY A 37 -5.62 10.54 8.72
C GLY A 37 -4.55 10.33 7.65
N LEU A 38 -4.79 9.43 6.68
CA LEU A 38 -3.92 9.24 5.51
C LEU A 38 -4.04 10.40 4.53
N VAL A 39 -5.24 10.97 4.40
CA VAL A 39 -5.54 12.16 3.59
C VAL A 39 -5.80 13.33 4.52
N ASP A 40 -5.10 14.44 4.30
CA ASP A 40 -5.41 15.69 4.98
C ASP A 40 -6.73 16.24 4.46
N PRO A 41 -7.60 16.82 5.32
CA PRO A 41 -8.85 17.46 4.87
C PRO A 41 -8.65 18.51 3.77
N GLU A 42 -7.53 19.23 3.75
CA GLU A 42 -7.21 20.21 2.72
C GLU A 42 -6.92 19.54 1.36
N ASP A 43 -6.47 18.29 1.36
CA ASP A 43 -6.16 17.51 0.15
C ASP A 43 -7.35 16.69 -0.39
N LYS A 44 -8.54 16.79 0.24
CA LYS A 44 -9.72 15.99 -0.12
C LYS A 44 -10.06 16.08 -1.61
N VAL A 45 -10.23 17.30 -2.13
CA VAL A 45 -10.62 17.53 -3.53
C VAL A 45 -9.53 17.06 -4.49
N TYR A 46 -8.27 17.33 -4.16
CA TYR A 46 -7.13 16.87 -4.95
C TYR A 46 -7.09 15.34 -5.06
N THR A 47 -7.34 14.64 -3.95
CA THR A 47 -7.38 13.17 -3.93
C THR A 47 -8.55 12.61 -4.74
N ILE A 48 -9.74 13.21 -4.66
CA ILE A 48 -10.89 12.85 -5.49
C ILE A 48 -10.50 12.95 -6.97
N ASN A 49 -9.95 14.09 -7.39
CA ASN A 49 -9.60 14.32 -8.80
C ASN A 49 -8.55 13.33 -9.33
N ARG A 50 -7.58 12.95 -8.50
CA ARG A 50 -6.61 11.90 -8.87
C ARG A 50 -7.26 10.52 -9.07
N LEU A 51 -8.25 10.19 -8.25
CA LEU A 51 -8.99 8.95 -8.40
C LEU A 51 -9.91 8.99 -9.62
N LEU A 52 -10.59 10.10 -9.88
CA LEU A 52 -11.37 10.30 -11.11
C LEU A 52 -10.53 10.08 -12.36
N GLU A 53 -9.35 10.71 -12.44
CA GLU A 53 -8.41 10.50 -13.52
C GLU A 53 -7.99 9.04 -13.65
N LEU A 54 -7.66 8.38 -12.54
CA LEU A 54 -7.23 6.99 -12.52
C LEU A 54 -8.29 6.03 -13.07
N PHE A 55 -9.56 6.27 -12.73
CA PHE A 55 -10.68 5.44 -13.16
C PHE A 55 -11.35 5.91 -14.44
N GLN A 56 -10.86 6.99 -15.05
CA GLN A 56 -11.44 7.62 -16.25
C GLN A 56 -12.92 7.97 -16.07
N VAL A 57 -13.25 8.51 -14.89
CA VAL A 57 -14.58 9.01 -14.53
C VAL A 57 -14.53 10.52 -14.62
N ASP A 58 -15.43 11.11 -15.42
CA ASP A 58 -15.38 12.55 -15.73
C ASP A 58 -15.93 13.43 -14.61
N GLU A 59 -16.89 12.91 -13.82
CA GLU A 59 -17.58 13.69 -12.77
C GLU A 59 -18.05 12.79 -11.63
N ILE A 60 -18.48 13.42 -10.54
CA ILE A 60 -19.27 12.80 -9.47
C ILE A 60 -20.65 13.48 -9.48
N GLU A 61 -21.70 12.67 -9.63
CA GLU A 61 -23.06 13.15 -9.58
C GLU A 61 -23.39 13.72 -8.19
N ASP A 62 -24.07 14.88 -8.13
CA ASP A 62 -24.42 15.53 -6.85
C ASP A 62 -25.16 14.59 -5.89
N ALA A 63 -26.06 13.75 -6.41
CA ALA A 63 -26.82 12.79 -5.60
C ALA A 63 -25.89 11.73 -4.96
N VAL A 64 -24.85 11.30 -5.66
CA VAL A 64 -23.85 10.34 -5.14
C VAL A 64 -22.99 11.03 -4.08
N PHE A 65 -22.56 12.25 -4.36
CA PHE A 65 -21.78 13.06 -3.41
C PHE A 65 -22.54 13.27 -2.11
N GLU A 66 -23.79 13.75 -2.18
CA GLU A 66 -24.65 13.96 -1.00
C GLU A 66 -24.88 12.66 -0.22
N LYS A 67 -25.10 11.54 -0.91
CA LYS A 67 -25.29 10.23 -0.28
C LYS A 67 -24.10 9.85 0.59
N VAL A 68 -22.87 9.98 0.09
CA VAL A 68 -21.65 9.56 0.82
C VAL A 68 -21.28 10.57 1.90
N GLU A 69 -21.45 11.88 1.67
CA GLU A 69 -21.20 12.91 2.68
C GLU A 69 -22.16 12.78 3.90
N ASN A 70 -23.38 12.33 3.68
CA ASN A 70 -24.34 12.08 4.74
C ASN A 70 -24.11 10.79 5.54
N LEU A 71 -23.18 9.92 5.12
CA LEU A 71 -22.81 8.75 5.91
C LEU A 71 -22.16 9.18 7.23
N PRO A 72 -22.41 8.46 8.35
CA PRO A 72 -21.74 8.73 9.61
C PRO A 72 -20.20 8.74 9.46
N ALA A 73 -19.51 9.53 10.28
CA ALA A 73 -18.06 9.44 10.36
C ALA A 73 -17.64 8.02 10.76
N TRP A 74 -16.59 7.49 10.14
CA TRP A 74 -16.08 6.17 10.49
C TRP A 74 -15.00 6.29 11.56
N THR A 75 -15.03 5.35 12.49
CA THR A 75 -13.88 5.10 13.35
C THR A 75 -12.73 4.48 12.53
N GLN A 76 -11.52 4.46 13.08
CA GLN A 76 -10.37 3.80 12.46
C GLN A 76 -10.68 2.32 12.11
N GLU A 77 -11.30 1.58 13.05
CA GLU A 77 -11.64 0.16 12.88
C GLU A 77 -12.70 -0.06 11.79
N GLU A 78 -13.73 0.77 11.75
CA GLU A 78 -14.75 0.70 10.70
C GLU A 78 -14.18 1.00 9.32
N ALA A 79 -13.33 2.02 9.22
CA ALA A 79 -12.63 2.37 7.99
C ALA A 79 -11.76 1.20 7.48
N GLU A 80 -10.96 0.61 8.37
CA GLU A 80 -10.14 -0.56 8.04
C GLU A 80 -10.95 -1.78 7.60
N GLY A 81 -12.11 -1.99 8.22
CA GLY A 81 -13.03 -3.09 7.87
C GLY A 81 -13.65 -2.95 6.48
N LYS A 82 -13.83 -1.71 6.00
CA LYS A 82 -14.44 -1.42 4.69
C LYS A 82 -13.45 -1.45 3.53
N LEU A 83 -12.16 -1.18 3.78
CA LEU A 83 -11.16 -0.99 2.74
C LEU A 83 -11.08 -2.15 1.75
N GLU A 84 -11.10 -3.42 2.22
CA GLU A 84 -10.98 -4.59 1.34
C GLU A 84 -12.15 -4.69 0.35
N GLY A 85 -13.37 -4.38 0.81
CA GLY A 85 -14.57 -4.36 -0.03
C GLY A 85 -14.51 -3.26 -1.10
N ILE A 86 -14.21 -2.04 -0.68
CA ILE A 86 -14.07 -0.88 -1.59
C ILE A 86 -13.02 -1.18 -2.67
N LEU A 87 -11.84 -1.63 -2.29
CA LEU A 87 -10.77 -1.94 -3.24
C LEU A 87 -11.14 -3.10 -4.17
N ALA A 88 -11.88 -4.11 -3.70
CA ALA A 88 -12.31 -5.23 -4.53
C ALA A 88 -13.24 -4.75 -5.66
N GLU A 89 -14.25 -3.96 -5.33
CA GLU A 89 -15.19 -3.40 -6.30
C GLU A 89 -14.50 -2.45 -7.29
N MET A 90 -13.58 -1.60 -6.80
CA MET A 90 -12.77 -0.72 -7.65
C MET A 90 -11.87 -1.51 -8.63
N MET A 91 -11.31 -2.63 -8.19
CA MET A 91 -10.48 -3.48 -9.07
C MET A 91 -11.33 -4.24 -10.09
N ASP A 92 -12.52 -4.68 -9.73
CA ASP A 92 -13.44 -5.35 -10.66
C ASP A 92 -13.89 -4.35 -11.74
N TYR A 93 -14.29 -3.12 -11.35
CA TYR A 93 -14.55 -2.03 -12.30
C TYR A 93 -13.36 -1.77 -13.23
N ALA A 94 -12.14 -1.68 -12.68
CA ALA A 94 -10.94 -1.42 -13.48
C ALA A 94 -10.67 -2.52 -14.51
N TYR A 95 -10.94 -3.77 -14.17
CA TYR A 95 -10.82 -4.88 -15.13
C TYR A 95 -11.88 -4.84 -16.21
N GLU A 96 -13.15 -4.66 -15.83
CA GLU A 96 -14.30 -4.63 -16.75
C GLU A 96 -14.21 -3.46 -17.75
N ASN A 97 -13.64 -2.33 -17.32
CA ASN A 97 -13.45 -1.14 -18.16
C ASN A 97 -12.06 -1.07 -18.84
N GLY A 98 -11.29 -2.15 -18.83
CA GLY A 98 -10.02 -2.24 -19.56
C GLY A 98 -8.85 -1.43 -18.97
N LEU A 99 -8.99 -0.92 -17.75
CA LEU A 99 -7.93 -0.19 -17.05
C LEU A 99 -6.86 -1.13 -16.46
N MET A 100 -7.21 -2.41 -16.32
CA MET A 100 -6.36 -3.49 -15.87
C MET A 100 -6.29 -4.59 -16.91
N ALA A 101 -5.09 -4.98 -17.34
CA ALA A 101 -4.89 -5.89 -18.47
C ALA A 101 -5.35 -7.34 -18.21
N GLU A 102 -5.26 -7.82 -16.96
CA GLU A 102 -5.64 -9.19 -16.58
C GLU A 102 -6.26 -9.20 -15.18
N ASN A 103 -7.26 -10.07 -14.97
CA ASN A 103 -7.85 -10.31 -13.65
C ASN A 103 -7.01 -11.35 -12.86
N SER A 104 -5.74 -11.03 -12.61
CA SER A 104 -4.84 -11.87 -11.83
C SER A 104 -4.34 -11.13 -10.59
N ILE A 105 -3.89 -11.88 -9.57
CA ILE A 105 -3.41 -11.31 -8.31
C ILE A 105 -2.24 -10.33 -8.53
N VAL A 106 -1.40 -10.56 -9.54
CA VAL A 106 -0.28 -9.68 -9.86
C VAL A 106 -0.77 -8.33 -10.38
N TYR A 107 -1.73 -8.32 -11.30
CA TYR A 107 -2.30 -7.08 -11.84
C TYR A 107 -3.17 -6.36 -10.80
N LYS A 108 -3.93 -7.12 -9.98
CA LYS A 108 -4.66 -6.55 -8.84
C LYS A 108 -3.72 -5.88 -7.85
N ASP A 109 -2.58 -6.49 -7.52
CA ASP A 109 -1.59 -5.89 -6.61
C ASP A 109 -0.92 -4.64 -7.19
N LEU A 110 -0.68 -4.60 -8.51
CA LEU A 110 -0.18 -3.41 -9.19
C LEU A 110 -1.21 -2.27 -9.15
N PHE A 111 -2.47 -2.58 -9.45
CA PHE A 111 -3.53 -1.58 -9.53
C PHE A 111 -3.96 -1.06 -8.16
N ASP A 112 -4.13 -1.95 -7.16
CA ASP A 112 -4.38 -1.59 -5.76
C ASP A 112 -3.31 -0.62 -5.22
N THR A 113 -2.05 -0.91 -5.50
CA THR A 113 -0.94 -0.02 -5.11
C THR A 113 -1.05 1.35 -5.79
N LYS A 114 -1.53 1.41 -7.02
CA LYS A 114 -1.77 2.65 -7.77
C LYS A 114 -2.94 3.44 -7.19
N ILE A 115 -4.04 2.77 -6.84
CA ILE A 115 -5.20 3.37 -6.16
C ILE A 115 -4.75 4.01 -4.84
N MET A 116 -4.13 3.22 -3.97
CA MET A 116 -3.68 3.69 -2.66
C MET A 116 -2.61 4.78 -2.76
N GLY A 117 -1.81 4.76 -3.83
CA GLY A 117 -0.85 5.81 -4.14
C GLY A 117 -1.48 7.20 -4.35
N CYS A 118 -2.78 7.26 -4.69
CA CYS A 118 -3.51 8.53 -4.78
C CYS A 118 -3.79 9.17 -3.40
N LEU A 119 -3.82 8.36 -2.34
CA LEU A 119 -4.15 8.81 -0.99
C LEU A 119 -2.91 9.16 -0.15
N VAL A 120 -1.78 8.51 -0.44
CA VAL A 120 -0.59 8.61 0.43
C VAL A 120 0.07 9.98 0.26
N PRO A 121 0.37 10.70 1.37
CA PRO A 121 1.04 11.99 1.32
C PRO A 121 2.39 11.93 0.59
N GLU A 122 2.81 13.06 0.03
CA GLU A 122 4.10 13.17 -0.65
C GLU A 122 5.28 12.80 0.26
N PRO A 123 6.37 12.21 -0.29
CA PRO A 123 7.53 11.82 0.51
C PRO A 123 8.09 12.94 1.39
N SER A 124 8.06 14.17 0.91
CA SER A 124 8.53 15.35 1.66
C SER A 124 7.69 15.63 2.90
N SER A 125 6.36 15.52 2.79
CA SER A 125 5.42 15.70 3.91
C SER A 125 5.61 14.62 4.97
N VAL A 126 5.70 13.35 4.55
CA VAL A 126 5.93 12.21 5.46
C VAL A 126 7.25 12.37 6.21
N ARG A 127 8.33 12.72 5.51
CA ARG A 127 9.65 12.92 6.12
C ARG A 127 9.68 14.11 7.07
N LYS A 128 8.96 15.18 6.76
CA LYS A 128 8.82 16.33 7.65
C LYS A 128 8.11 15.93 8.94
N THR A 129 6.94 15.30 8.84
CA THR A 129 6.17 14.84 10.01
C THR A 129 6.97 13.86 10.86
N PHE A 130 7.65 12.89 10.23
CA PHE A 130 8.51 11.95 10.95
C PHE A 130 9.60 12.67 11.74
N ARG A 131 10.28 13.63 11.12
CA ARG A 131 11.36 14.40 11.77
C ARG A 131 10.82 15.25 12.91
N ASP A 132 9.72 15.95 12.68
CA ASP A 132 9.08 16.79 13.70
C ASP A 132 8.69 15.97 14.93
N LEU A 133 8.13 14.77 14.73
CA LEU A 133 7.80 13.84 15.82
C LEU A 133 9.06 13.31 16.53
N TYR A 134 10.08 12.96 15.75
CA TYR A 134 11.36 12.46 16.30
C TYR A 134 12.05 13.51 17.18
N GLU A 135 12.11 14.75 16.73
CA GLU A 135 12.83 15.83 17.40
C GLU A 135 12.05 16.44 18.57
N HIS A 136 10.70 16.53 18.46
CA HIS A 136 9.89 17.28 19.42
C HIS A 136 9.01 16.41 20.31
N THR A 137 8.88 15.10 20.01
CA THR A 137 8.08 14.17 20.83
C THR A 137 8.93 12.99 21.29
N SER A 138 9.18 12.03 20.42
CA SER A 138 10.07 10.88 20.71
C SER A 138 10.35 10.07 19.45
N PRO A 139 11.46 9.27 19.44
CA PRO A 139 11.69 8.29 18.37
C PRO A 139 10.52 7.29 18.20
N LEU A 140 9.89 6.87 19.30
CA LEU A 140 8.72 5.98 19.27
C LEU A 140 7.54 6.64 18.54
N ALA A 141 7.19 7.88 18.88
CA ALA A 141 6.09 8.58 18.19
C ALA A 141 6.32 8.72 16.68
N ALA A 142 7.57 8.91 16.25
CA ALA A 142 7.93 8.98 14.84
C ALA A 142 7.76 7.63 14.14
N THR A 143 8.18 6.52 14.76
CA THR A 143 8.03 5.18 14.21
C THR A 143 6.58 4.71 14.23
N ASP A 144 5.80 5.00 15.27
CA ASP A 144 4.36 4.72 15.35
C ASP A 144 3.59 5.41 14.21
N TYR A 145 3.88 6.70 13.98
CA TYR A 145 3.32 7.43 12.83
C TYR A 145 3.65 6.73 11.51
N PHE A 146 4.91 6.38 11.30
CA PHE A 146 5.36 5.77 10.05
C PHE A 146 4.82 4.35 9.85
N TYR A 147 4.69 3.59 10.95
CA TYR A 147 4.06 2.27 10.92
C TYR A 147 2.57 2.38 10.59
N LYS A 148 1.85 3.27 11.28
CA LYS A 148 0.43 3.55 10.99
C LYS A 148 0.23 3.93 9.54
N LEU A 149 1.02 4.86 9.01
CA LEU A 149 0.97 5.27 7.60
C LEU A 149 1.20 4.07 6.66
N SER A 150 2.18 3.21 6.97
CA SER A 150 2.47 2.01 6.17
C SER A 150 1.33 0.98 6.19
N CYS A 151 0.57 0.92 7.28
CA CYS A 151 -0.62 0.10 7.41
C CYS A 151 -1.81 0.71 6.66
N ASP A 152 -2.09 1.99 6.90
CA ASP A 152 -3.27 2.67 6.34
C ASP A 152 -3.14 2.90 4.83
N SER A 153 -1.93 3.01 4.32
CA SER A 153 -1.66 3.02 2.87
C SER A 153 -1.81 1.65 2.19
N ASN A 154 -2.25 0.61 2.93
CA ASN A 154 -2.31 -0.78 2.45
C ASN A 154 -0.96 -1.31 1.91
N TYR A 155 0.17 -0.65 2.25
CA TYR A 155 1.48 -1.20 1.98
C TYR A 155 1.74 -2.44 2.83
N ILE A 156 1.43 -2.38 4.12
CA ILE A 156 1.32 -3.54 5.02
C ILE A 156 -0.14 -4.01 4.96
N ARG A 157 -0.38 -5.09 4.23
CA ARG A 157 -1.72 -5.63 3.97
C ARG A 157 -2.25 -6.41 5.16
N ARG A 158 -2.72 -5.68 6.19
CA ARG A 158 -3.16 -6.26 7.47
C ARG A 158 -4.17 -7.39 7.32
N GLN A 159 -5.13 -7.27 6.42
CA GLN A 159 -6.16 -8.31 6.20
C GLN A 159 -5.56 -9.60 5.61
N ARG A 160 -4.53 -9.49 4.77
CA ARG A 160 -3.81 -10.69 4.30
C ARG A 160 -2.98 -11.30 5.42
N ILE A 161 -2.32 -10.49 6.24
CA ILE A 161 -1.49 -10.93 7.37
C ILE A 161 -2.33 -11.64 8.43
N LYS A 162 -3.58 -11.22 8.67
CA LYS A 162 -4.50 -11.92 9.58
C LYS A 162 -4.79 -13.38 9.18
N LYS A 163 -4.52 -13.76 7.92
CA LYS A 163 -4.67 -15.13 7.42
C LYS A 163 -3.44 -16.00 7.70
N ASP A 164 -2.30 -15.39 8.10
CA ASP A 164 -1.08 -16.11 8.45
C ASP A 164 -1.30 -16.99 9.69
N ARG A 165 -0.72 -18.17 9.67
CA ARG A 165 -0.79 -19.11 10.80
C ARG A 165 0.51 -19.03 11.58
N LYS A 166 0.41 -18.82 12.89
CA LYS A 166 1.56 -18.71 13.80
C LYS A 166 1.35 -19.62 15.01
N TRP A 167 2.38 -20.34 15.42
CA TRP A 167 2.41 -21.13 16.63
C TRP A 167 3.85 -21.31 17.11
N THR A 168 4.01 -21.76 18.34
CA THR A 168 5.30 -22.12 18.93
C THR A 168 5.44 -23.64 19.02
N THR A 169 6.68 -24.12 19.00
CA THR A 169 7.01 -25.51 19.27
C THR A 169 8.29 -25.60 20.10
N ASP A 170 8.30 -26.48 21.09
CA ASP A 170 9.47 -26.72 21.91
C ASP A 170 10.41 -27.70 21.24
N THR A 171 11.71 -27.40 21.28
CA THR A 171 12.79 -28.24 20.77
C THR A 171 13.91 -28.34 21.79
N GLU A 172 14.88 -29.22 21.54
CA GLU A 172 16.11 -29.33 22.35
C GLU A 172 16.95 -28.04 22.39
N PHE A 173 16.73 -27.13 21.42
CA PHE A 173 17.41 -25.82 21.33
C PHE A 173 16.58 -24.66 21.89
N GLY A 174 15.42 -24.93 22.48
CA GLY A 174 14.48 -23.95 22.99
C GLY A 174 13.18 -23.89 22.19
N THR A 175 12.33 -22.93 22.53
CA THR A 175 11.05 -22.71 21.86
C THR A 175 11.27 -21.97 20.55
N LEU A 176 10.72 -22.50 19.45
CA LEU A 176 10.76 -21.92 18.12
C LEU A 176 9.40 -21.34 17.72
N ASP A 177 9.42 -20.14 17.15
CA ASP A 177 8.25 -19.56 16.48
C ASP A 177 8.14 -20.12 15.06
N ILE A 178 6.97 -20.66 14.73
CA ILE A 178 6.68 -21.20 13.39
C ILE A 178 5.59 -20.37 12.74
N THR A 179 5.79 -19.99 11.49
CA THR A 179 4.83 -19.19 10.72
C THR A 179 4.60 -19.81 9.35
N ILE A 180 3.31 -19.99 8.98
CA ILE A 180 2.92 -20.18 7.57
C ILE A 180 2.45 -18.82 7.06
N ASN A 181 3.26 -18.20 6.23
CA ASN A 181 3.00 -16.87 5.66
C ASN A 181 2.09 -17.00 4.44
N LEU A 182 0.77 -16.91 4.67
CA LEU A 182 -0.26 -16.93 3.62
C LEU A 182 -0.47 -15.55 3.00
N SER A 183 0.05 -14.50 3.62
CA SER A 183 -0.01 -13.13 3.11
C SER A 183 0.93 -12.89 1.93
N LYS A 184 1.97 -13.72 1.79
CA LYS A 184 2.87 -13.71 0.64
C LYS A 184 2.25 -14.53 -0.48
N PRO A 185 1.83 -13.91 -1.61
CA PRO A 185 1.25 -14.67 -2.70
C PRO A 185 2.27 -15.69 -3.23
N GLU A 186 1.85 -16.95 -3.31
CA GLU A 186 2.61 -17.95 -4.05
C GLU A 186 2.70 -17.51 -5.51
N LYS A 187 3.88 -17.71 -6.10
CA LYS A 187 4.08 -17.36 -7.50
C LYS A 187 3.26 -18.34 -8.37
N ASP A 188 2.15 -17.85 -8.91
CA ASP A 188 1.38 -18.56 -9.92
C ASP A 188 2.33 -18.97 -11.08
N PRO A 189 2.29 -20.22 -11.57
CA PRO A 189 3.06 -20.66 -12.74
C PRO A 189 2.91 -19.75 -13.96
N LYS A 190 1.71 -19.19 -14.20
CA LYS A 190 1.45 -18.22 -15.26
C LYS A 190 2.20 -16.91 -15.02
N ALA A 191 2.21 -16.42 -13.78
CA ALA A 191 2.94 -15.22 -13.41
C ALA A 191 4.47 -15.41 -13.52
N ILE A 192 4.99 -16.61 -13.23
CA ILE A 192 6.39 -16.95 -13.43
C ILE A 192 6.74 -16.92 -14.93
N ALA A 193 5.90 -17.51 -15.78
CA ALA A 193 6.09 -17.51 -17.23
C ALA A 193 6.01 -16.09 -17.80
N ALA A 194 5.04 -15.29 -17.41
CA ALA A 194 4.90 -13.88 -17.79
C ALA A 194 6.13 -13.06 -17.36
N ALA A 195 6.63 -13.26 -16.15
CA ALA A 195 7.81 -12.58 -15.64
C ALA A 195 9.09 -12.91 -16.40
N LYS A 196 9.24 -14.16 -16.90
CA LYS A 196 10.37 -14.57 -17.75
C LYS A 196 10.34 -13.88 -19.12
N ASN A 197 9.14 -13.68 -19.68
CA ASN A 197 8.96 -13.06 -21.00
C ASN A 197 8.85 -11.53 -20.93
N ALA A 198 8.74 -10.96 -19.73
CA ALA A 198 8.65 -9.52 -19.53
C ALA A 198 9.97 -8.82 -19.88
N LYS A 199 9.85 -7.60 -20.44
CA LYS A 199 11.01 -6.75 -20.72
C LYS A 199 11.84 -6.55 -19.46
N GLN A 200 13.10 -6.94 -19.51
CA GLN A 200 14.03 -6.71 -18.41
C GLN A 200 14.39 -5.22 -18.31
N SER A 201 14.48 -4.71 -17.09
CA SER A 201 14.88 -3.35 -16.81
C SER A 201 15.83 -3.32 -15.62
N ALA A 202 16.89 -2.52 -15.72
CA ALA A 202 17.84 -2.29 -14.63
C ALA A 202 17.34 -1.24 -13.62
N TYR A 203 16.10 -0.74 -13.77
CA TYR A 203 15.50 0.25 -12.89
C TYR A 203 14.14 -0.23 -12.35
N PRO A 204 13.93 -0.16 -11.03
CA PRO A 204 14.94 -0.04 -9.96
C PRO A 204 15.94 -1.20 -9.99
N LYS A 205 17.16 -0.99 -9.48
CA LYS A 205 18.22 -2.03 -9.50
C LYS A 205 17.85 -3.29 -8.72
N CYS A 206 17.14 -3.13 -7.60
CA CYS A 206 16.58 -4.24 -6.84
C CYS A 206 15.33 -3.77 -6.05
N GLN A 207 14.66 -4.69 -5.37
CA GLN A 207 13.42 -4.41 -4.63
C GLN A 207 13.61 -3.56 -3.36
N LEU A 208 14.84 -3.33 -2.91
CA LEU A 208 15.20 -2.57 -1.71
C LEU A 208 15.91 -1.23 -2.03
N CYS A 209 16.11 -0.89 -3.31
CA CYS A 209 16.71 0.40 -3.65
C CYS A 209 15.72 1.54 -3.42
N LYS A 210 16.25 2.74 -3.07
CA LYS A 210 15.45 3.94 -2.84
C LYS A 210 14.57 4.36 -4.03
N GLU A 211 14.97 3.98 -5.24
CA GLU A 211 14.23 4.23 -6.48
C GLU A 211 12.89 3.49 -6.54
N ASN A 212 12.61 2.58 -5.60
CA ASN A 212 11.31 1.95 -5.48
C ASN A 212 10.23 2.87 -4.91
N GLU A 213 10.58 3.90 -4.13
CA GLU A 213 9.60 4.84 -3.59
C GLU A 213 8.80 5.49 -4.73
N GLY A 214 7.47 5.29 -4.74
CA GLY A 214 6.60 5.79 -5.80
C GLY A 214 6.65 5.02 -7.13
N TYR A 215 7.43 3.94 -7.23
CA TYR A 215 7.56 3.18 -8.48
C TYR A 215 6.27 2.44 -8.84
N ALA A 216 5.82 2.59 -10.09
CA ALA A 216 4.55 2.02 -10.57
C ALA A 216 4.54 0.47 -10.63
N GLY A 217 5.71 -0.15 -10.59
CA GLY A 217 5.80 -1.60 -10.71
C GLY A 217 5.66 -2.11 -12.13
N ARG A 218 5.76 -3.41 -12.26
CA ARG A 218 5.53 -4.22 -13.47
C ARG A 218 5.39 -5.69 -13.08
N VAL A 219 4.96 -6.54 -13.98
CA VAL A 219 4.68 -7.98 -13.71
C VAL A 219 5.82 -8.70 -12.97
N ASN A 220 7.08 -8.33 -13.24
CA ASN A 220 8.26 -8.93 -12.60
C ASN A 220 8.92 -8.04 -11.53
N HIS A 221 8.31 -6.91 -11.16
CA HIS A 221 8.82 -6.02 -10.13
C HIS A 221 7.66 -5.34 -9.39
N PRO A 222 7.58 -5.43 -8.06
CA PRO A 222 6.42 -4.93 -7.31
C PRO A 222 6.23 -3.42 -7.44
N ALA A 223 4.99 -2.98 -7.45
CA ALA A 223 4.62 -1.57 -7.33
C ALA A 223 4.89 -1.06 -5.91
N ARG A 224 5.18 0.25 -5.79
CA ARG A 224 5.52 0.93 -4.55
C ARG A 224 4.98 2.36 -4.50
N GLN A 225 3.87 2.65 -5.20
CA GLN A 225 3.28 3.99 -5.23
C GLN A 225 2.71 4.41 -3.88
N ASN A 226 2.22 3.44 -3.10
CA ASN A 226 1.74 3.61 -1.73
C ASN A 226 2.83 3.45 -0.64
N HIS A 227 4.09 3.35 -1.04
CA HIS A 227 5.23 3.13 -0.15
C HIS A 227 6.04 4.41 0.06
N ARG A 228 6.52 4.60 1.30
CA ARG A 228 7.43 5.69 1.67
C ARG A 228 8.64 5.14 2.40
N ILE A 229 9.74 5.88 2.34
CA ILE A 229 10.98 5.56 3.03
C ILE A 229 11.48 6.79 3.80
N ILE A 230 12.08 6.55 4.96
CA ILE A 230 12.62 7.60 5.82
C ILE A 230 14.15 7.60 5.71
N PRO A 231 14.78 8.73 5.33
CA PRO A 231 16.24 8.86 5.33
C PRO A 231 16.77 8.93 6.77
N LEU A 232 17.86 8.22 7.02
CA LEU A 232 18.56 8.17 8.30
C LEU A 232 20.06 8.38 8.07
N THR A 233 20.73 8.99 9.03
CA THR A 233 22.20 8.99 9.12
C THR A 233 22.60 7.96 10.18
N ILE A 234 23.27 6.89 9.75
CA ILE A 234 23.74 5.82 10.61
C ILE A 234 25.25 5.76 10.51
N ASN A 235 25.94 5.99 11.63
CA ASN A 235 27.41 5.94 11.71
C ASN A 235 28.06 6.73 10.54
N ASN A 236 27.69 8.01 10.42
CA ASN A 236 28.16 8.96 9.41
C ASN A 236 27.96 8.52 7.95
N SER A 237 26.92 7.77 7.68
CA SER A 237 26.56 7.34 6.32
C SER A 237 25.03 7.37 6.10
N ASP A 238 24.64 7.55 4.83
CA ASP A 238 23.23 7.71 4.44
C ASP A 238 22.55 6.35 4.28
N TRP A 239 21.48 6.18 5.00
CA TRP A 239 20.63 4.99 5.02
C TRP A 239 19.17 5.38 4.88
N PHE A 240 18.33 4.38 4.69
CA PHE A 240 16.87 4.52 4.73
C PHE A 240 16.28 3.41 5.59
N VAL A 241 15.14 3.71 6.20
CA VAL A 241 14.29 2.72 6.85
C VAL A 241 12.95 2.64 6.13
N GLN A 242 12.43 1.44 6.02
CA GLN A 242 11.08 1.11 5.58
C GLN A 242 10.53 -0.04 6.39
N TYR A 243 9.20 -0.16 6.47
CA TYR A 243 8.61 -1.39 6.98
C TYR A 243 8.58 -2.48 5.91
N SER A 244 8.56 -3.74 6.36
CA SER A 244 8.39 -4.88 5.48
C SER A 244 6.90 -5.13 5.27
N PRO A 245 6.43 -5.35 4.02
CA PRO A 245 5.05 -5.79 3.79
C PRO A 245 4.84 -7.27 4.18
N TYR A 246 5.91 -8.00 4.47
CA TYR A 246 5.90 -9.39 4.94
C TYR A 246 6.35 -9.44 6.38
N VAL A 247 5.41 -9.64 7.29
CA VAL A 247 5.60 -9.43 8.71
C VAL A 247 5.89 -10.77 9.40
N TYR A 248 7.13 -10.97 9.87
CA TYR A 248 7.48 -12.05 10.81
C TYR A 248 7.20 -11.63 12.25
N TYR A 249 7.59 -10.43 12.61
CA TYR A 249 7.34 -9.77 13.88
C TYR A 249 6.55 -8.48 13.66
N ASN A 250 5.90 -7.99 14.69
CA ASN A 250 5.24 -6.69 14.62
C ASN A 250 6.29 -5.62 14.29
N GLU A 251 5.89 -4.66 13.45
CA GLU A 251 6.74 -3.53 13.07
C GLU A 251 8.10 -3.92 12.45
N HIS A 252 8.14 -5.08 11.79
CA HIS A 252 9.35 -5.54 11.11
C HIS A 252 9.83 -4.51 10.09
N CYS A 253 10.95 -3.86 10.37
CA CYS A 253 11.56 -2.86 9.51
C CYS A 253 12.79 -3.39 8.76
N ILE A 254 13.12 -2.71 7.67
CA ILE A 254 14.31 -2.96 6.85
C ILE A 254 15.11 -1.67 6.80
N VAL A 255 16.34 -1.71 7.30
CA VAL A 255 17.30 -0.60 7.21
C VAL A 255 18.29 -0.91 6.09
N PHE A 256 18.38 -0.04 5.09
CA PHE A 256 19.16 -0.31 3.89
C PHE A 256 19.99 0.91 3.46
N ASN A 257 21.12 0.62 2.81
CA ASN A 257 22.07 1.66 2.37
C ASN A 257 21.46 2.53 1.24
N SER A 258 21.78 3.80 1.22
CA SER A 258 21.38 4.74 0.16
C SER A 258 21.98 4.38 -1.21
N LYS A 259 23.04 3.58 -1.22
CA LYS A 259 23.69 3.05 -2.43
C LYS A 259 23.33 1.59 -2.62
N HIS A 260 23.19 1.16 -3.88
CA HIS A 260 22.98 -0.25 -4.19
C HIS A 260 24.29 -1.03 -3.94
N THR A 261 24.34 -1.71 -2.80
CA THR A 261 25.49 -2.50 -2.35
C THR A 261 25.06 -3.93 -2.04
N PRO A 262 25.91 -4.95 -2.25
CA PRO A 262 25.63 -6.30 -1.81
C PRO A 262 25.41 -6.36 -0.30
N MET A 263 24.41 -7.16 0.13
CA MET A 263 24.22 -7.44 1.56
C MET A 263 25.37 -8.34 2.04
N LYS A 264 26.17 -7.82 2.97
CA LYS A 264 27.26 -8.52 3.62
C LYS A 264 27.20 -8.36 5.13
N ILE A 265 27.45 -9.44 5.85
CA ILE A 265 27.60 -9.43 7.31
C ILE A 265 29.05 -9.15 7.63
N GLU A 266 29.35 -7.92 7.99
CA GLU A 266 30.69 -7.45 8.35
C GLU A 266 30.61 -6.70 9.68
N ARG A 267 31.75 -6.57 10.40
CA ARG A 267 31.82 -5.81 11.66
C ARG A 267 31.24 -4.39 11.53
N ALA A 268 31.50 -3.74 10.38
CA ALA A 268 30.97 -2.41 10.11
C ALA A 268 29.43 -2.39 10.01
N THR A 269 28.82 -3.47 9.49
CA THR A 269 27.35 -3.60 9.41
C THR A 269 26.74 -3.78 10.79
N PHE A 270 27.38 -4.58 11.67
CA PHE A 270 26.95 -4.68 13.08
C PHE A 270 27.05 -3.35 13.82
N GLY A 271 28.13 -2.57 13.60
CA GLY A 271 28.25 -1.23 14.17
C GLY A 271 27.09 -0.32 13.77
N LYS A 272 26.59 -0.42 12.54
CA LYS A 272 25.43 0.34 12.07
C LYS A 272 24.13 -0.13 12.69
N LEU A 273 23.97 -1.43 12.91
CA LEU A 273 22.81 -1.98 13.62
C LEU A 273 22.74 -1.43 15.06
N LEU A 274 23.89 -1.42 15.77
CA LEU A 274 23.97 -0.86 17.11
C LEU A 274 23.67 0.64 17.15
N ASP A 275 24.15 1.40 16.16
CA ASP A 275 23.84 2.82 16.06
C ASP A 275 22.34 3.05 15.78
N PHE A 276 21.73 2.23 14.93
CA PHE A 276 20.29 2.29 14.66
C PHE A 276 19.46 2.06 15.93
N VAL A 277 19.75 1.03 16.71
CA VAL A 277 19.01 0.77 17.98
C VAL A 277 19.31 1.80 19.06
N THR A 278 20.43 2.53 18.96
CA THR A 278 20.69 3.69 19.83
C THR A 278 19.79 4.86 19.48
N GLN A 279 19.51 5.09 18.18
CA GLN A 279 18.59 6.13 17.72
C GLN A 279 17.12 5.74 17.96
N PHE A 280 16.80 4.44 17.91
CA PHE A 280 15.46 3.87 18.10
C PHE A 280 15.49 2.77 19.16
N PRO A 281 15.58 3.12 20.46
CA PRO A 281 15.85 2.16 21.52
C PRO A 281 14.70 1.19 21.82
N HIS A 282 13.56 1.36 21.21
CA HIS A 282 12.41 0.44 21.28
C HIS A 282 12.49 -0.69 20.24
N TYR A 283 13.44 -0.63 19.29
CA TYR A 283 13.79 -1.76 18.42
C TYR A 283 14.91 -2.61 19.02
N PHE A 284 14.84 -3.92 18.82
CA PHE A 284 15.83 -4.89 19.29
C PHE A 284 15.95 -6.08 18.34
#